data_d99be538a89126db6e16e8d705b58748
#
_entry.id   d99be538a89126db6e16e8d705b58748
#
_cell.length_a   1.000
_cell.length_b   1.000
_cell.length_c   1.000
_cell.angle_alpha   90.00
_cell.angle_beta   90.00
_cell.angle_gamma   90.00
#
_symmetry.space_group_name_H-M   'P 1'
#
loop_
_entity.id
_entity.type
_entity.pdbx_description
1 polymer ?
#
loop_
_entity_poly.entity_id
_entity_poly.type
_entity_poly.pdbx_seq_one_letter_code
_entity_poly.pdbx_strand_id
1 'polypeptide(L)'
;MAEIESGTNLNDPMQILFLPHGEIHELGLLFLNYALKLRGERTVYLGKSIPFENLFYVNSQFKEITWICYFMIDMSSEKKDEFIQKAQELLKHTKNRMVIIGNIWDDYSTQNKNPQIIFKNGFETFIAEKNRLQAI
;
A
#
# COMPACT_ATOMS: atom_id res chain seq x y z
N MET A 1 3.89 -11.70 -16.27
CA MET A 1 4.24 -10.29 -16.38
C MET A 1 2.99 -9.45 -16.48
N ALA A 2 2.96 -8.36 -15.78
CA ALA A 2 1.82 -7.47 -15.87
C ALA A 2 1.92 -6.65 -17.16
N GLU A 3 0.88 -6.67 -17.96
CA GLU A 3 0.81 -5.84 -19.13
C GLU A 3 0.26 -4.47 -18.75
N ILE A 4 0.67 -3.46 -19.49
CA ILE A 4 0.14 -2.13 -19.30
C ILE A 4 -1.20 -2.07 -19.99
N GLU A 5 -2.23 -1.80 -19.22
CA GLU A 5 -3.58 -1.75 -19.75
C GLU A 5 -3.76 -0.59 -20.72
N SER A 6 -4.60 -0.80 -21.71
CA SER A 6 -5.00 0.26 -22.62
C SER A 6 -5.64 1.39 -21.83
N GLY A 7 -5.19 2.61 -22.05
CA GLY A 7 -5.69 3.77 -21.33
C GLY A 7 -4.93 4.10 -20.06
N THR A 8 -3.99 3.25 -19.67
CA THR A 8 -3.18 3.51 -18.48
C THR A 8 -2.02 4.45 -18.85
N ASN A 9 -1.88 5.53 -18.10
CA ASN A 9 -0.78 6.47 -18.31
C ASN A 9 0.50 5.90 -17.71
N LEU A 10 1.56 5.83 -18.50
CA LEU A 10 2.86 5.31 -18.04
C LEU A 10 3.48 6.15 -16.95
N ASN A 11 3.07 7.42 -16.81
CA ASN A 11 3.58 8.30 -15.77
C ASN A 11 2.78 8.21 -14.48
N ASP A 12 1.68 7.47 -14.46
CA ASP A 12 0.91 7.26 -13.25
C ASP A 12 1.71 6.43 -12.26
N PRO A 13 1.56 6.69 -10.96
CA PRO A 13 2.23 5.88 -9.96
C PRO A 13 1.88 4.40 -10.10
N MET A 14 2.86 3.54 -9.92
CA MET A 14 2.61 2.11 -9.84
C MET A 14 2.09 1.81 -8.45
N GLN A 15 0.95 1.15 -8.36
CA GLN A 15 0.42 0.73 -7.07
C GLN A 15 0.88 -0.69 -6.81
N ILE A 16 1.63 -0.88 -5.74
CA ILE A 16 2.22 -2.17 -5.43
C ILE A 16 1.64 -2.66 -4.11
N LEU A 17 0.94 -3.79 -4.20
CA LEU A 17 0.22 -4.36 -3.07
C LEU A 17 1.01 -5.51 -2.47
N PHE A 18 1.12 -5.55 -1.16
CA PHE A 18 1.84 -6.62 -0.48
C PHE A 18 1.27 -6.84 0.91
N LEU A 19 1.44 -8.07 1.41
CA LEU A 19 1.18 -8.36 2.81
C LEU A 19 2.53 -8.42 3.53
N PRO A 20 2.67 -7.68 4.63
CA PRO A 20 3.93 -7.66 5.35
C PRO A 20 4.29 -9.02 5.93
N HIS A 21 5.56 -9.17 6.30
CA HIS A 21 6.05 -10.40 6.90
C HIS A 21 5.19 -10.81 8.10
N GLY A 22 4.75 -12.04 8.10
CA GLY A 22 3.89 -12.57 9.16
C GLY A 22 2.40 -12.44 8.88
N GLU A 23 1.99 -11.62 7.94
CA GLU A 23 0.59 -11.45 7.57
C GLU A 23 0.27 -12.41 6.43
N ILE A 24 -0.77 -13.24 6.61
CA ILE A 24 -1.12 -14.27 5.64
C ILE A 24 -2.54 -14.16 5.09
N HIS A 25 -3.32 -13.19 5.55
CA HIS A 25 -4.71 -13.04 5.14
C HIS A 25 -4.79 -12.25 3.84
N GLU A 26 -4.58 -12.92 2.71
CA GLU A 26 -4.43 -12.19 1.45
C GLU A 26 -5.71 -12.01 0.63
N LEU A 27 -6.83 -12.62 1.05
CA LEU A 27 -8.07 -12.51 0.25
C LEU A 27 -8.52 -11.06 0.06
N GLY A 28 -8.48 -10.27 1.12
CA GLY A 28 -8.86 -8.86 1.03
C GLY A 28 -7.97 -8.08 0.11
N LEU A 29 -6.67 -8.33 0.17
CA LEU A 29 -5.72 -7.61 -0.67
C LEU A 29 -5.85 -8.03 -2.13
N LEU A 30 -6.15 -9.30 -2.39
CA LEU A 30 -6.43 -9.77 -3.74
C LEU A 30 -7.68 -9.10 -4.31
N PHE A 31 -8.72 -8.96 -3.48
CA PHE A 31 -9.94 -8.26 -3.89
C PHE A 31 -9.61 -6.80 -4.23
N LEU A 32 -8.82 -6.14 -3.42
CA LEU A 32 -8.44 -4.76 -3.66
C LEU A 32 -7.66 -4.63 -4.97
N ASN A 33 -6.73 -5.55 -5.20
CA ASN A 33 -5.95 -5.55 -6.44
C ASN A 33 -6.88 -5.66 -7.66
N TYR A 34 -7.86 -6.54 -7.58
CA TYR A 34 -8.84 -6.70 -8.64
C TYR A 34 -9.65 -5.42 -8.86
N ALA A 35 -10.12 -4.81 -7.77
CA ALA A 35 -10.90 -3.58 -7.85
C ALA A 35 -10.12 -2.44 -8.49
N LEU A 36 -8.85 -2.32 -8.15
CA LEU A 36 -8.00 -1.28 -8.73
C LEU A 36 -7.77 -1.52 -10.23
N LYS A 37 -7.56 -2.77 -10.61
CA LYS A 37 -7.39 -3.11 -12.04
C LYS A 37 -8.65 -2.82 -12.84
N LEU A 38 -9.81 -3.07 -12.26
CA LEU A 38 -11.08 -2.74 -12.94
C LEU A 38 -11.22 -1.24 -13.19
N ARG A 39 -10.56 -0.41 -12.40
CA ARG A 39 -10.56 1.03 -12.56
C ARG A 39 -9.52 1.52 -13.55
N GLY A 40 -8.76 0.60 -14.14
CA GLY A 40 -7.71 0.94 -15.10
C GLY A 40 -6.42 1.39 -14.45
N GLU A 41 -6.25 1.17 -13.16
CA GLU A 41 -5.04 1.61 -12.44
C GLU A 41 -3.93 0.59 -12.60
N ARG A 42 -2.70 1.10 -12.63
CA ARG A 42 -1.51 0.24 -12.76
C ARG A 42 -1.22 -0.40 -11.40
N THR A 43 -1.26 -1.72 -11.35
CA THR A 43 -1.02 -2.44 -10.08
C THR A 43 -0.09 -3.62 -10.28
N VAL A 44 0.67 -3.91 -9.25
CA VAL A 44 1.48 -5.12 -9.13
C VAL A 44 1.15 -5.74 -7.77
N TYR A 45 0.84 -7.02 -7.75
CA TYR A 45 0.57 -7.74 -6.52
C TYR A 45 1.78 -8.61 -6.20
N LEU A 46 2.49 -8.29 -5.10
CA LEU A 46 3.69 -9.03 -4.73
C LEU A 46 3.39 -10.31 -3.95
N GLY A 47 2.26 -10.34 -3.24
CA GLY A 47 1.89 -11.52 -2.50
C GLY A 47 2.00 -11.34 -1.00
N LYS A 48 2.03 -12.46 -0.28
CA LYS A 48 1.97 -12.48 1.17
C LYS A 48 3.35 -12.62 1.81
N SER A 49 3.43 -12.13 3.03
CA SER A 49 4.62 -12.30 3.89
C SER A 49 5.90 -11.77 3.26
N ILE A 50 5.83 -10.56 2.73
CA ILE A 50 6.96 -9.94 2.02
C ILE A 50 7.83 -9.16 3.00
N PRO A 51 9.13 -9.51 3.12
CA PRO A 51 10.05 -8.74 3.98
C PRO A 51 10.43 -7.41 3.34
N PHE A 52 10.80 -6.43 4.19
CA PHE A 52 11.16 -5.11 3.71
C PHE A 52 12.34 -5.10 2.74
N GLU A 53 13.26 -6.04 2.88
CA GLU A 53 14.41 -6.12 1.98
C GLU A 53 13.99 -6.21 0.53
N ASN A 54 12.91 -6.97 0.27
CA ASN A 54 12.36 -7.11 -1.07
C ASN A 54 11.76 -5.79 -1.56
N LEU A 55 11.13 -5.03 -0.67
CA LEU A 55 10.53 -3.77 -1.04
C LEU A 55 11.59 -2.73 -1.43
N PHE A 56 12.71 -2.72 -0.73
CA PHE A 56 13.80 -1.80 -1.08
C PHE A 56 14.31 -2.06 -2.49
N TYR A 57 14.40 -3.32 -2.88
CA TYR A 57 14.83 -3.66 -4.23
C TYR A 57 13.82 -3.13 -5.26
N VAL A 58 12.54 -3.38 -5.03
CA VAL A 58 11.48 -2.97 -5.96
C VAL A 58 11.37 -1.44 -6.04
N ASN A 59 11.71 -0.77 -4.95
CA ASN A 59 11.61 0.69 -4.86
C ASN A 59 12.37 1.40 -5.99
N SER A 60 13.45 0.81 -6.46
CA SER A 60 14.28 1.40 -7.51
C SER A 60 13.82 1.05 -8.91
N GLN A 61 12.82 0.19 -9.06
CA GLN A 61 12.38 -0.32 -10.36
C GLN A 61 11.34 0.57 -11.03
N PHE A 62 10.71 1.46 -10.28
CA PHE A 62 9.65 2.31 -10.80
C PHE A 62 9.90 3.76 -10.42
N LYS A 63 9.41 4.65 -11.26
CA LYS A 63 9.63 6.08 -11.07
C LYS A 63 8.89 6.61 -9.85
N GLU A 64 7.67 6.15 -9.63
CA GLU A 64 6.87 6.55 -8.50
C GLU A 64 5.98 5.40 -8.07
N ILE A 65 5.94 5.13 -6.77
CA ILE A 65 5.21 3.98 -6.22
C ILE A 65 4.26 4.45 -5.13
N THR A 66 3.04 3.89 -5.15
CA THR A 66 2.15 3.91 -4.01
C THR A 66 2.10 2.47 -3.48
N TRP A 67 2.74 2.27 -2.35
CA TRP A 67 2.71 0.97 -1.66
C TRP A 67 1.37 0.82 -0.96
N ILE A 68 0.78 -0.37 -1.01
CA ILE A 68 -0.47 -0.65 -0.33
C ILE A 68 -0.31 -1.95 0.44
N CYS A 69 -0.53 -1.90 1.74
CA CYS A 69 -0.45 -3.09 2.57
C CYS A 69 -1.67 -3.17 3.49
N TYR A 70 -1.92 -4.38 3.97
CA TYR A 70 -3.11 -4.68 4.74
C TYR A 70 -2.72 -5.50 5.97
N PHE A 71 -3.30 -5.15 7.11
CA PHE A 71 -3.06 -5.85 8.36
C PHE A 71 -4.37 -6.30 8.97
N MET A 72 -4.48 -7.57 9.29
CA MET A 72 -5.61 -8.14 9.98
C MET A 72 -5.25 -8.55 11.40
N ILE A 73 -4.01 -8.99 11.59
CA ILE A 73 -3.51 -9.47 12.87
C ILE A 73 -2.90 -8.31 13.63
N ASP A 74 -3.35 -8.13 14.88
CA ASP A 74 -2.78 -7.08 15.72
C ASP A 74 -1.35 -7.42 16.12
N MET A 75 -0.58 -6.38 16.39
CA MET A 75 0.83 -6.50 16.76
C MET A 75 1.10 -5.66 17.99
N SER A 76 2.20 -5.98 18.68
CA SER A 76 2.65 -5.16 19.79
C SER A 76 3.04 -3.77 19.31
N SER A 77 3.02 -2.81 20.23
CA SER A 77 3.45 -1.45 19.91
C SER A 77 4.88 -1.42 19.40
N GLU A 78 5.74 -2.27 19.96
CA GLU A 78 7.12 -2.35 19.55
C GLU A 78 7.23 -2.77 18.07
N LYS A 79 6.47 -3.77 17.66
CA LYS A 79 6.48 -4.21 16.26
C LYS A 79 5.89 -3.18 15.32
N LYS A 80 4.87 -2.46 15.79
CA LYS A 80 4.28 -1.38 15.00
C LYS A 80 5.27 -0.25 14.78
N ASP A 81 5.98 0.14 15.84
CA ASP A 81 7.02 1.17 15.74
C ASP A 81 8.10 0.76 14.76
N GLU A 82 8.52 -0.50 14.82
CA GLU A 82 9.54 -1.02 13.92
C GLU A 82 9.07 -0.98 12.48
N PHE A 83 7.82 -1.37 12.23
CA PHE A 83 7.27 -1.34 10.88
C PHE A 83 7.25 0.10 10.33
N ILE A 84 6.77 1.05 11.14
CA ILE A 84 6.70 2.45 10.71
C ILE A 84 8.09 3.00 10.43
N GLN A 85 9.06 2.66 11.26
CA GLN A 85 10.43 3.12 11.06
C GLN A 85 10.98 2.61 9.73
N LYS A 86 10.76 1.34 9.44
CA LYS A 86 11.21 0.76 8.16
C LYS A 86 10.47 1.36 6.97
N ALA A 87 9.18 1.63 7.14
CA ALA A 87 8.40 2.27 6.08
C ALA A 87 8.94 3.68 5.80
N GLN A 88 9.28 4.43 6.85
CA GLN A 88 9.85 5.75 6.67
C GLN A 88 11.18 5.69 5.94
N GLU A 89 12.01 4.71 6.24
CA GLU A 89 13.27 4.52 5.52
C GLU A 89 13.04 4.20 4.05
N LEU A 90 12.06 3.36 3.77
CA LEU A 90 11.72 2.99 2.39
C LEU A 90 11.27 4.20 1.58
N LEU A 91 10.54 5.10 2.19
CA LEU A 91 9.96 6.26 1.51
C LEU A 91 10.88 7.48 1.48
N LYS A 92 11.92 7.46 2.30
CA LYS A 92 12.82 8.59 2.47
C LYS A 92 13.48 8.99 1.15
N HIS A 93 13.50 10.29 0.88
CA HIS A 93 14.11 10.86 -0.34
C HIS A 93 13.42 10.40 -1.63
N THR A 94 12.18 9.95 -1.54
CA THR A 94 11.40 9.56 -2.71
C THR A 94 10.09 10.33 -2.72
N LYS A 95 9.37 10.25 -3.85
CA LYS A 95 7.99 10.75 -3.95
C LYS A 95 6.98 9.64 -3.65
N ASN A 96 7.46 8.49 -3.25
CA ASN A 96 6.60 7.33 -2.99
C ASN A 96 5.77 7.53 -1.73
N ARG A 97 4.66 6.82 -1.68
CA ARG A 97 3.75 6.85 -0.52
C ARG A 97 3.42 5.43 -0.13
N MET A 98 2.94 5.26 1.10
CA MET A 98 2.47 3.99 1.58
C MET A 98 1.10 4.14 2.22
N VAL A 99 0.14 3.36 1.73
CA VAL A 99 -1.20 3.27 2.32
C VAL A 99 -1.23 2.03 3.19
N ILE A 100 -1.47 2.23 4.48
CA ILE A 100 -1.51 1.15 5.46
C ILE A 100 -2.97 0.96 5.87
N ILE A 101 -3.52 -0.21 5.55
CA ILE A 101 -4.93 -0.50 5.77
C ILE A 101 -5.09 -1.46 6.93
N GLY A 102 -5.96 -1.11 7.87
CA GLY A 102 -6.26 -1.94 9.01
C GLY A 102 -6.57 -1.12 10.25
N ASN A 103 -7.57 -1.55 11.02
CA ASN A 103 -7.98 -0.81 12.21
C ASN A 103 -6.99 -0.94 13.37
N ILE A 104 -6.05 -1.86 13.28
CA ILE A 104 -5.02 -2.00 14.33
C ILE A 104 -4.10 -0.77 14.41
N TRP A 105 -4.16 0.10 13.42
CA TRP A 105 -3.32 1.29 13.32
C TRP A 105 -4.01 2.58 13.77
N ASP A 106 -5.20 2.49 14.36
CA ASP A 106 -5.98 3.69 14.68
C ASP A 106 -5.21 4.69 15.56
N ASP A 107 -4.48 4.20 16.56
CA ASP A 107 -3.67 5.08 17.42
C ASP A 107 -2.58 5.80 16.63
N TYR A 108 -1.97 5.09 15.69
CA TYR A 108 -0.92 5.67 14.86
C TYR A 108 -1.48 6.68 13.88
N SER A 109 -2.68 6.39 13.37
CA SER A 109 -3.34 7.28 12.43
C SER A 109 -3.57 8.67 13.00
N THR A 110 -4.00 8.75 14.27
CA THR A 110 -4.27 10.03 14.91
C THR A 110 -3.01 10.83 15.21
N GLN A 111 -1.88 10.16 15.35
CA GLN A 111 -0.61 10.80 15.70
C GLN A 111 0.32 10.98 14.50
N ASN A 112 -0.08 10.49 13.35
CA ASN A 112 0.78 10.50 12.16
C ASN A 112 0.99 11.92 11.62
N LYS A 113 2.25 12.28 11.41
CA LYS A 113 2.63 13.56 10.82
C LYS A 113 3.41 13.41 9.53
N ASN A 114 3.62 12.18 9.08
CA ASN A 114 4.37 11.92 7.85
C ASN A 114 3.39 11.90 6.68
N PRO A 115 3.50 12.85 5.74
CA PRO A 115 2.56 12.92 4.61
C PRO A 115 2.70 11.78 3.63
N GLN A 116 3.80 11.03 3.68
CA GLN A 116 4.00 9.89 2.79
C GLN A 116 3.34 8.62 3.29
N ILE A 117 2.90 8.60 4.55
CA ILE A 117 2.23 7.44 5.15
C ILE A 117 0.78 7.79 5.39
N ILE A 118 -0.12 7.00 4.81
CA ILE A 118 -1.56 7.22 4.87
C ILE A 118 -2.21 6.01 5.52
N PHE A 119 -2.99 6.23 6.57
CA PHE A 119 -3.69 5.16 7.27
C PHE A 119 -5.17 5.13 6.87
N LYS A 120 -5.68 3.93 6.62
CA LYS A 120 -7.10 3.71 6.32
C LYS A 120 -7.61 2.57 7.19
N ASN A 121 -8.85 2.71 7.70
CA ASN A 121 -9.42 1.69 8.57
C ASN A 121 -9.69 0.38 7.84
N GLY A 122 -10.07 0.46 6.57
CA GLY A 122 -10.38 -0.74 5.80
C GLY A 122 -10.46 -0.45 4.31
N PHE A 123 -10.69 -1.50 3.55
CA PHE A 123 -10.76 -1.39 2.10
C PHE A 123 -11.89 -0.49 1.63
N GLU A 124 -13.03 -0.55 2.32
CA GLU A 124 -14.21 0.23 1.91
C GLU A 124 -13.92 1.72 1.92
N THR A 125 -13.28 2.20 2.97
CA THR A 125 -12.91 3.60 3.07
C THR A 125 -11.97 4.00 1.93
N PHE A 126 -10.98 3.15 1.68
CA PHE A 126 -9.99 3.43 0.66
C PHE A 126 -10.62 3.50 -0.74
N ILE A 127 -11.44 2.49 -1.07
CA ILE A 127 -12.10 2.44 -2.37
C ILE A 127 -13.12 3.57 -2.53
N ALA A 128 -13.86 3.88 -1.48
CA ALA A 128 -14.84 4.95 -1.52
C ALA A 128 -14.20 6.29 -1.82
N GLU A 129 -13.05 6.57 -1.25
CA GLU A 129 -12.34 7.80 -1.53
C GLU A 129 -11.87 7.87 -2.98
N LYS A 130 -11.37 6.77 -3.51
CA LYS A 130 -10.97 6.71 -4.91
C LYS A 130 -12.15 6.93 -5.84
N ASN A 131 -13.28 6.32 -5.54
CA ASN A 131 -14.48 6.47 -6.36
C ASN A 131 -14.99 7.91 -6.35
N ARG A 132 -14.94 8.55 -5.19
CA ARG A 132 -15.36 9.95 -5.07
C ARG A 132 -14.48 10.86 -5.91
N LEU A 133 -13.18 10.62 -5.93
CA LEU A 133 -12.26 11.41 -6.72
C LEU A 133 -12.50 11.22 -8.22
N GLN A 134 -12.90 10.03 -8.62
CA GLN A 134 -13.19 9.76 -10.03
C GLN A 134 -14.52 10.34 -10.49
N ALA A 135 -15.43 10.57 -9.57
CA ALA A 135 -16.75 11.10 -9.91
C ALA A 135 -16.72 12.58 -10.32
N ILE A 136 -15.62 13.22 -10.14
CA ILE A 136 -15.44 14.62 -10.54
C ILE A 136 -14.97 14.71 -12.01
#